data_daaa4f0aa0d4e58508c358b7bf04641f
#
_entry.id   daaa4f0aa0d4e58508c358b7bf04641f
#
_cell.length_a   1.000
_cell.length_b   1.000
_cell.length_c   1.000
_cell.angle_alpha   90.00
_cell.angle_beta   90.00
_cell.angle_gamma   90.00
#
_symmetry.space_group_name_H-M   'P 1'
#
loop_
_entity.id
_entity.type
_entity.pdbx_description
1 polymer ?
#
loop_
_entity_poly.entity_id
_entity_poly.type
_entity_poly.pdbx_seq_one_letter_code
_entity_poly.pdbx_strand_id
1 'polypeptide(L)'
;DLIFKANLHVAADVIDKKGQMEEFMFLGLRMNEGVTREAFERAFGISIDAIYKDTIDSLKKQELLVVKDGHIYLSERGKDVANYVMAQFLRD
;
A
#
# COMPACT_ATOMS: atom_id res chain seq x y z
N ASP A 1 -24.99 -4.45 -4.00
CA ASP A 1 -23.99 -3.44 -4.37
C ASP A 1 -24.04 -3.10 -5.84
N LEU A 2 -24.59 -3.96 -6.62
CA LEU A 2 -24.75 -3.66 -8.04
C LEU A 2 -25.66 -2.48 -8.25
N ILE A 3 -26.58 -2.37 -7.37
CA ILE A 3 -27.66 -1.43 -7.53
C ILE A 3 -27.20 0.00 -7.59
N PHE A 4 -26.31 0.36 -6.72
CA PHE A 4 -25.92 1.75 -6.65
C PHE A 4 -24.63 2.03 -7.40
N LYS A 5 -24.21 1.11 -8.21
CA LYS A 5 -22.99 1.35 -8.95
C LYS A 5 -23.08 2.54 -9.86
N ALA A 6 -24.18 2.68 -10.54
CA ALA A 6 -24.33 3.80 -11.46
C ALA A 6 -24.22 5.12 -10.73
N ASN A 7 -24.82 5.18 -9.58
CA ASN A 7 -24.79 6.41 -8.82
C ASN A 7 -23.43 6.66 -8.20
N LEU A 8 -22.71 5.61 -7.94
CA LEU A 8 -21.43 5.73 -7.28
C LEU A 8 -20.26 5.86 -8.22
N HIS A 9 -20.54 5.81 -9.50
CA HIS A 9 -19.46 5.83 -10.47
C HIS A 9 -18.46 6.95 -10.24
N VAL A 10 -18.95 8.17 -10.17
CA VAL A 10 -18.05 9.31 -10.02
C VAL A 10 -17.38 9.28 -8.67
N ALA A 11 -18.16 9.05 -7.63
CA ALA A 11 -17.60 8.99 -6.30
C ALA A 11 -16.68 7.78 -6.18
N ALA A 12 -17.05 6.70 -6.84
CA ALA A 12 -16.26 5.48 -6.79
C ALA A 12 -14.88 5.66 -7.40
N ASP A 13 -14.78 6.50 -8.42
CA ASP A 13 -13.49 6.74 -9.05
C ASP A 13 -12.48 7.32 -8.06
N VAL A 14 -12.93 8.26 -7.25
CA VAL A 14 -12.05 8.88 -6.26
C VAL A 14 -11.73 7.89 -5.14
N ILE A 15 -12.76 7.26 -4.60
CA ILE A 15 -12.59 6.28 -3.54
C ILE A 15 -11.80 5.09 -4.06
N ASP A 16 -12.06 4.73 -5.32
CA ASP A 16 -11.46 3.58 -5.94
C ASP A 16 -9.94 3.72 -6.02
N LYS A 17 -9.47 4.92 -6.35
CA LYS A 17 -8.04 5.14 -6.45
C LYS A 17 -7.36 4.90 -5.11
N LYS A 18 -7.95 5.43 -4.04
CA LYS A 18 -7.41 5.22 -2.71
C LYS A 18 -7.48 3.74 -2.33
N GLY A 19 -8.60 3.11 -2.60
CA GLY A 19 -8.76 1.70 -2.32
C GLY A 19 -7.81 0.85 -3.12
N GLN A 20 -7.55 1.23 -4.36
CA GLN A 20 -6.62 0.50 -5.19
C GLN A 20 -5.20 0.59 -4.64
N MET A 21 -4.82 1.76 -4.13
CA MET A 21 -3.51 1.91 -3.53
C MET A 21 -3.37 1.04 -2.30
N GLU A 22 -4.41 1.03 -1.45
CA GLU A 22 -4.39 0.21 -0.26
C GLU A 22 -4.30 -1.27 -0.62
N GLU A 23 -5.07 -1.68 -1.60
CA GLU A 23 -5.06 -3.06 -2.04
C GLU A 23 -3.72 -3.44 -2.64
N PHE A 24 -3.13 -2.53 -3.41
CA PHE A 24 -1.82 -2.75 -3.98
C PHE A 24 -0.80 -3.04 -2.89
N MET A 25 -0.84 -2.24 -1.81
CA MET A 25 0.09 -2.46 -0.71
C MET A 25 -0.20 -3.76 0.02
N PHE A 26 -1.48 -4.06 0.25
CA PHE A 26 -1.85 -5.30 0.93
C PHE A 26 -1.35 -6.51 0.17
N LEU A 27 -1.65 -6.58 -1.11
CA LEU A 27 -1.31 -7.72 -1.91
C LEU A 27 0.19 -7.83 -2.12
N GLY A 28 0.83 -6.69 -2.34
CA GLY A 28 2.27 -6.68 -2.60
C GLY A 28 3.07 -7.06 -1.38
N LEU A 29 2.70 -6.53 -0.22
CA LEU A 29 3.46 -6.80 0.99
C LEU A 29 3.34 -8.24 1.46
N ARG A 30 2.33 -8.97 0.99
CA ARG A 30 2.20 -10.38 1.32
C ARG A 30 3.17 -11.24 0.53
N MET A 31 3.70 -10.71 -0.54
CA MET A 31 4.65 -11.45 -1.35
C MET A 31 6.06 -11.28 -0.83
N ASN A 32 6.89 -12.29 -1.09
CA ASN A 32 8.28 -12.24 -0.63
C ASN A 32 9.03 -11.06 -1.20
N GLU A 33 8.74 -10.70 -2.45
CA GLU A 33 9.40 -9.57 -3.08
C GLU A 33 8.84 -8.24 -2.62
N GLY A 34 7.64 -8.24 -2.07
CA GLY A 34 7.01 -7.02 -1.64
C GLY A 34 6.52 -6.19 -2.81
N VAL A 35 6.42 -4.88 -2.59
CA VAL A 35 6.03 -3.95 -3.65
C VAL A 35 7.27 -3.23 -4.14
N THR A 36 7.24 -2.78 -5.40
CA THR A 36 8.33 -1.96 -5.92
C THR A 36 7.84 -0.54 -6.10
N ARG A 37 8.78 0.40 -5.93
CA ARG A 37 8.45 1.80 -6.14
C ARG A 37 8.05 2.04 -7.59
N GLU A 38 8.72 1.35 -8.51
CA GLU A 38 8.44 1.50 -9.92
C GLU A 38 7.04 1.01 -10.26
N ALA A 39 6.65 -0.14 -9.72
CA ALA A 39 5.34 -0.68 -10.01
C ALA A 39 4.23 0.23 -9.47
N PHE A 40 4.45 0.79 -8.29
CA PHE A 40 3.47 1.70 -7.72
C PHE A 40 3.32 2.95 -8.59
N GLU A 41 4.44 3.53 -8.98
CA GLU A 41 4.41 4.74 -9.79
C GLU A 41 3.79 4.46 -11.15
N ARG A 42 4.08 3.31 -11.72
CA ARG A 42 3.52 2.92 -13.01
C ARG A 42 2.01 2.73 -12.91
N ALA A 43 1.57 2.16 -11.80
CA ALA A 43 0.15 1.88 -11.63
C ALA A 43 -0.66 3.13 -11.36
N PHE A 44 -0.10 4.06 -10.61
CA PHE A 44 -0.87 5.20 -10.11
C PHE A 44 -0.38 6.55 -10.61
N GLY A 45 0.75 6.59 -11.29
CA GLY A 45 1.27 7.84 -11.82
C GLY A 45 1.82 8.78 -10.76
N ILE A 46 2.06 8.27 -9.55
CA ILE A 46 2.56 9.08 -8.46
C ILE A 46 3.52 8.23 -7.64
N SER A 47 4.53 8.87 -7.08
CA SER A 47 5.52 8.16 -6.30
C SER A 47 4.91 7.62 -5.02
N ILE A 48 5.32 6.40 -4.64
CA ILE A 48 4.85 5.82 -3.38
C ILE A 48 5.26 6.69 -2.20
N ASP A 49 6.41 7.35 -2.30
CA ASP A 49 6.87 8.24 -1.24
C ASP A 49 5.96 9.43 -1.07
N ALA A 50 5.33 9.88 -2.15
CA ALA A 50 4.43 11.03 -2.05
C ALA A 50 3.21 10.70 -1.19
N ILE A 51 2.87 9.43 -1.10
CA ILE A 51 1.67 8.99 -0.36
C ILE A 51 2.03 8.39 0.99
N TYR A 52 3.02 7.50 1.01
CA TYR A 52 3.27 6.65 2.17
C TYR A 52 4.65 6.83 2.79
N LYS A 53 5.34 7.92 2.47
CA LYS A 53 6.70 8.09 2.98
C LYS A 53 6.76 7.97 4.51
N ASP A 54 5.90 8.71 5.19
CA ASP A 54 5.93 8.70 6.65
C ASP A 54 5.62 7.33 7.21
N THR A 55 4.66 6.66 6.59
CA THR A 55 4.29 5.32 7.02
C THR A 55 5.45 4.35 6.84
N ILE A 56 6.08 4.41 5.66
CA ILE A 56 7.19 3.52 5.37
C ILE A 56 8.36 3.80 6.30
N ASP A 57 8.68 5.07 6.50
CA ASP A 57 9.79 5.43 7.39
C ASP A 57 9.54 4.95 8.81
N SER A 58 8.32 5.13 9.29
CA SER A 58 7.97 4.70 10.64
C SER A 58 8.12 3.19 10.80
N LEU A 59 7.63 2.44 9.82
CA LEU A 59 7.71 0.99 9.88
C LEU A 59 9.14 0.49 9.72
N LYS A 60 9.95 1.20 8.96
CA LYS A 60 11.37 0.86 8.86
C LYS A 60 12.06 1.04 10.19
N LYS A 61 11.76 2.11 10.90
CA LYS A 61 12.35 2.35 12.21
C LYS A 61 11.97 1.27 13.20
N GLN A 62 10.78 0.71 13.04
CA GLN A 62 10.32 -0.37 13.90
C GLN A 62 10.87 -1.72 13.44
N GLU A 63 11.61 -1.72 12.33
CA GLU A 63 12.18 -2.93 11.76
C GLU A 63 11.11 -3.91 11.29
N LEU A 64 9.99 -3.35 10.86
CA LEU A 64 8.88 -4.15 10.33
C LEU A 64 8.89 -4.18 8.81
N LEU A 65 9.52 -3.19 8.18
CA LEU A 65 9.66 -3.12 6.74
C LEU A 65 11.11 -3.02 6.35
N VAL A 66 11.43 -3.62 5.22
CA VAL A 66 12.75 -3.51 4.61
C VAL A 66 12.61 -2.84 3.26
N VAL A 67 13.49 -1.90 2.98
CA VAL A 67 13.53 -1.25 1.66
C VAL A 67 14.90 -1.55 1.07
N LYS A 68 14.90 -2.24 -0.06
CA LYS A 68 16.14 -2.64 -0.71
C LYS A 68 15.94 -2.67 -2.20
N ASP A 69 16.81 -1.97 -2.92
CA ASP A 69 16.79 -1.97 -4.39
C ASP A 69 15.43 -1.62 -4.96
N GLY A 70 14.75 -0.67 -4.32
CA GLY A 70 13.43 -0.26 -4.79
C GLY A 70 12.29 -1.16 -4.38
N HIS A 71 12.61 -2.24 -3.68
CA HIS A 71 11.60 -3.15 -3.16
C HIS A 71 11.29 -2.82 -1.72
N ILE A 72 10.02 -2.90 -1.36
CA ILE A 72 9.55 -2.67 0.00
C ILE A 72 8.81 -3.92 0.42
N TYR A 73 9.32 -4.59 1.43
CA TYR A 73 8.72 -5.87 1.85
C TYR A 73 8.78 -6.01 3.37
N LEU A 74 8.01 -6.95 3.88
CA LEU A 74 7.96 -7.20 5.31
C LEU A 74 9.23 -7.90 5.78
N SER A 75 9.78 -7.43 6.90
CA SER A 75 10.85 -8.15 7.57
C SER A 75 10.26 -9.39 8.24
N GLU A 76 11.13 -10.23 8.80
CA GLU A 76 10.64 -11.39 9.54
C GLU A 76 9.71 -10.96 10.67
N ARG A 77 10.13 -9.91 11.38
CA ARG A 77 9.30 -9.37 12.46
C ARG A 77 8.00 -8.80 11.92
N GLY A 78 8.08 -8.14 10.75
CA GLY A 78 6.91 -7.56 10.14
C GLY A 78 5.89 -8.62 9.74
N LYS A 79 6.36 -9.79 9.32
CA LYS A 79 5.45 -10.87 8.96
C LYS A 79 4.64 -11.34 10.15
N ASP A 80 5.26 -11.34 11.33
CA ASP A 80 4.57 -11.76 12.55
C ASP A 80 3.46 -10.81 12.92
N VAL A 81 3.59 -9.54 12.56
CA VAL A 81 2.59 -8.53 12.88
C VAL A 81 2.07 -7.87 11.61
N ALA A 82 1.87 -8.68 10.59
CA ALA A 82 1.47 -8.17 9.29
C ALA A 82 0.20 -7.34 9.34
N ASN A 83 -0.75 -7.74 10.18
CA ASN A 83 -1.99 -6.99 10.31
C ASN A 83 -1.73 -5.58 10.82
N TYR A 84 -0.83 -5.44 11.76
CA TYR A 84 -0.47 -4.12 12.26
C TYR A 84 0.17 -3.29 11.15
N VAL A 85 1.10 -3.90 10.42
CA VAL A 85 1.79 -3.18 9.35
C VAL A 85 0.80 -2.71 8.29
N MET A 86 -0.08 -3.60 7.87
CA MET A 86 -1.02 -3.26 6.83
C MET A 86 -2.00 -2.18 7.26
N ALA A 87 -2.36 -2.19 8.55
CA ALA A 87 -3.25 -1.16 9.06
C ALA A 87 -2.63 0.23 8.94
N GLN A 88 -1.30 0.32 8.96
CA GLN A 88 -0.64 1.60 8.84
C GLN A 88 -0.78 2.19 7.44
N PHE A 89 -1.10 1.37 6.47
CA PHE A 89 -1.29 1.84 5.10
C PHE A 89 -2.74 2.20 4.79
N LEU A 90 -3.63 1.92 5.73
CA LEU A 90 -5.02 2.34 5.57
C LEU A 90 -5.12 3.82 5.92
N ARG A 91 -5.48 4.63 4.96
CA ARG A 91 -5.54 6.07 5.16
C ARG A 91 -6.97 6.53 5.10
N ASP A 92 -7.29 7.41 5.98
CA ASP A 92 -8.65 7.98 5.99
C ASP A 92 -8.75 9.24 5.14
#